data_f394eb277121218e4cb3e022ed654ac9
#
_entry.id   f394eb277121218e4cb3e022ed654ac9
#
_cell.length_a   1.000
_cell.length_b   1.000
_cell.length_c   1.000
_cell.angle_alpha   90.00
_cell.angle_beta   90.00
_cell.angle_gamma   90.00
#
_symmetry.space_group_name_H-M   'P 1'
#
loop_
_entity.id
_entity.type
_entity.pdbx_description
1 polymer ?
#
loop_
_entity_poly.entity_id
_entity_poly.type
_entity_poly.pdbx_seq_one_letter_code
_entity_poly.pdbx_strand_id
1 'polypeptide(L)'
;MSDTHSFLDEKVFHYFAECDEVWHAGDFGSLKLVEQLRAFKPLRGVYGNIDGADIRAEMPLDLRFERAGVPVLMTHIGGYPGRYEPRVRDLLRADPPTDGIFISGHSHILKVMPDKVGQFLHINPGACGNEGWHKVKTLVRFTLEAGRIGGLQIIELGSRGIRAGKEKMS
;
A
#
# COMPACT_ATOMS: atom_id res chain seq x y z
N MET A 1 -3.30 0.50 2.41
CA MET A 1 -3.91 0.02 1.15
C MET A 1 -2.99 0.26 -0.02
N SER A 2 -3.23 -0.32 -1.18
CA SER A 2 -2.43 -0.16 -2.40
C SER A 2 -3.20 -0.59 -3.65
N ASP A 3 -2.71 -0.20 -4.83
CA ASP A 3 -3.12 -0.77 -6.12
C ASP A 3 -4.64 -0.68 -6.35
N THR A 4 -5.16 0.54 -6.22
CA THR A 4 -6.60 0.85 -6.42
C THR A 4 -6.97 0.90 -7.89
N HIS A 5 -6.04 1.30 -8.80
CA HIS A 5 -6.26 1.37 -10.25
C HIS A 5 -7.58 2.07 -10.61
N SER A 6 -7.80 3.27 -10.07
CA SER A 6 -9.00 4.10 -10.27
C SER A 6 -10.31 3.50 -9.72
N PHE A 7 -10.24 2.37 -9.00
CA PHE A 7 -11.40 1.76 -8.36
C PHE A 7 -11.29 1.83 -6.84
N LEU A 8 -12.23 2.48 -6.19
CA LEU A 8 -12.33 2.57 -4.73
C LEU A 8 -13.59 1.83 -4.26
N ASP A 9 -13.38 0.70 -3.58
CA ASP A 9 -14.47 -0.06 -2.98
C ASP A 9 -15.06 0.71 -1.80
N GLU A 10 -16.38 0.89 -1.75
CA GLU A 10 -17.07 1.63 -0.68
C GLU A 10 -16.79 1.03 0.71
N LYS A 11 -16.50 -0.25 0.79
CA LYS A 11 -16.11 -0.93 2.03
C LYS A 11 -14.83 -0.36 2.66
N VAL A 12 -13.96 0.27 1.86
CA VAL A 12 -12.75 0.95 2.38
C VAL A 12 -13.14 1.99 3.43
N PHE A 13 -14.17 2.79 3.15
CA PHE A 13 -14.65 3.81 4.09
C PHE A 13 -15.18 3.20 5.39
N HIS A 14 -15.88 2.08 5.31
CA HIS A 14 -16.38 1.36 6.48
C HIS A 14 -15.23 0.82 7.35
N TYR A 15 -14.27 0.10 6.75
CA TYR A 15 -13.18 -0.52 7.51
C TYR A 15 -12.15 0.47 8.03
N PHE A 16 -12.01 1.63 7.39
CA PHE A 16 -11.09 2.68 7.81
C PHE A 16 -11.77 3.82 8.60
N ALA A 17 -13.06 3.69 8.91
CA ALA A 17 -13.80 4.73 9.65
C ALA A 17 -13.14 5.13 10.97
N GLU A 18 -12.59 4.16 11.71
CA GLU A 18 -11.91 4.37 13.00
C GLU A 18 -10.39 4.62 12.86
N CYS A 19 -9.84 4.61 11.64
CA CYS A 19 -8.44 4.94 11.43
C CYS A 19 -8.23 6.46 11.47
N ASP A 20 -7.09 6.91 11.98
CA ASP A 20 -6.72 8.33 11.99
C ASP A 20 -6.19 8.80 10.65
N GLU A 21 -5.55 7.92 9.88
CA GLU A 21 -4.92 8.21 8.60
C GLU A 21 -5.14 7.06 7.62
N VAL A 22 -5.11 7.37 6.33
CA VAL A 22 -5.03 6.40 5.23
C VAL A 22 -3.63 6.46 4.63
N TRP A 23 -3.00 5.29 4.47
CA TRP A 23 -1.71 5.16 3.79
C TRP A 23 -1.88 4.35 2.51
N HIS A 24 -1.38 4.89 1.38
CA HIS A 24 -1.54 4.30 0.06
C HIS A 24 -0.19 4.07 -0.63
N ALA A 25 0.15 2.82 -0.87
CA ALA A 25 1.44 2.42 -1.42
C ALA A 25 1.50 2.43 -2.97
N GLY A 26 0.80 3.35 -3.61
CA GLY A 26 0.91 3.62 -5.06
C GLY A 26 -0.11 2.91 -5.94
N ASP A 27 -0.08 3.26 -7.22
CA ASP A 27 -1.05 2.85 -8.23
C ASP A 27 -2.48 3.29 -7.86
N PHE A 28 -2.63 4.60 -7.61
CA PHE A 28 -3.94 5.23 -7.40
C PHE A 28 -4.81 5.13 -8.66
N GLY A 29 -4.22 5.45 -9.82
CA GLY A 29 -4.85 5.42 -11.13
C GLY A 29 -5.56 6.70 -11.54
N SER A 30 -6.09 7.50 -10.61
CA SER A 30 -6.71 8.79 -10.93
C SER A 30 -6.59 9.79 -9.79
N LEU A 31 -6.44 11.07 -10.12
CA LEU A 31 -6.42 12.17 -9.14
C LEU A 31 -7.74 12.25 -8.35
N LYS A 32 -8.87 11.96 -9.01
CA LYS A 32 -10.18 11.90 -8.35
C LYS A 32 -10.19 10.95 -7.16
N LEU A 33 -9.50 9.79 -7.26
CA LEU A 33 -9.42 8.83 -6.17
C LEU A 33 -8.55 9.37 -5.03
N VAL A 34 -7.45 10.06 -5.33
CA VAL A 34 -6.63 10.76 -4.34
C VAL A 34 -7.47 11.78 -3.56
N GLU A 35 -8.27 12.59 -4.27
CA GLU A 35 -9.16 13.58 -3.66
C GLU A 35 -10.24 12.94 -2.77
N GLN A 36 -10.82 11.82 -3.20
CA GLN A 36 -11.81 11.08 -2.40
C GLN A 36 -11.19 10.56 -1.08
N LEU A 37 -9.98 10.01 -1.13
CA LEU A 37 -9.28 9.55 0.08
C LEU A 37 -8.89 10.71 1.00
N ARG A 38 -8.44 11.84 0.45
CA ARG A 38 -8.11 13.06 1.23
C ARG A 38 -9.34 13.68 1.90
N ALA A 39 -10.48 13.66 1.20
CA ALA A 39 -11.73 14.14 1.78
C ALA A 39 -12.23 13.25 2.93
N PHE A 40 -11.83 11.97 2.93
CA PHE A 40 -12.22 11.03 3.96
C PHE A 40 -11.32 11.09 5.20
N LYS A 41 -9.99 11.05 5.03
CA LYS A 41 -8.99 11.05 6.11
C LYS A 41 -7.68 11.70 5.65
N PRO A 42 -6.82 12.17 6.58
CA PRO A 42 -5.44 12.50 6.25
C PRO A 42 -4.79 11.37 5.45
N LEU A 43 -4.28 11.71 4.27
CA LEU A 43 -3.71 10.75 3.32
C LEU A 43 -2.18 10.89 3.26
N ARG A 44 -1.47 9.78 3.43
CA ARG A 44 -0.07 9.64 3.07
C ARG A 44 0.06 8.65 1.92
N GLY A 45 0.90 8.93 0.94
CA GLY A 45 1.05 8.02 -0.18
C GLY A 45 2.32 8.23 -0.96
N VAL A 46 2.60 7.27 -1.82
CA VAL A 46 3.63 7.30 -2.84
C VAL A 46 2.97 7.05 -4.19
N TYR A 47 3.54 7.56 -5.27
CA TYR A 47 3.02 7.21 -6.58
C TYR A 47 3.50 5.82 -7.02
N GLY A 48 2.72 5.17 -7.88
CA GLY A 48 3.08 3.91 -8.51
C GLY A 48 3.45 4.07 -9.99
N ASN A 49 3.70 2.96 -10.65
CA ASN A 49 4.15 2.96 -12.04
C ASN A 49 3.06 3.37 -13.04
N ILE A 50 1.78 3.16 -12.72
CA ILE A 50 0.67 3.56 -13.59
C ILE A 50 0.21 5.00 -13.35
N ASP A 51 0.65 5.63 -12.25
CA ASP A 51 0.22 6.97 -11.89
C ASP A 51 0.80 8.02 -12.83
N GLY A 52 -0.06 8.91 -13.32
CA GLY A 52 0.28 9.98 -14.24
C GLY A 52 1.03 11.14 -13.60
N ALA A 53 1.38 12.14 -14.41
CA ALA A 53 2.14 13.30 -13.99
C ALA A 53 1.43 14.13 -12.90
N ASP A 54 0.11 14.16 -12.91
CA ASP A 54 -0.75 14.81 -11.93
C ASP A 54 -0.58 14.21 -10.52
N ILE A 55 -0.65 12.87 -10.40
CA ILE A 55 -0.44 12.17 -9.11
C ILE A 55 1.03 12.27 -8.68
N ARG A 56 1.97 12.14 -9.62
CA ARG A 56 3.41 12.25 -9.33
C ARG A 56 3.83 13.65 -8.86
N ALA A 57 3.10 14.68 -9.23
CA ALA A 57 3.32 16.03 -8.71
C ALA A 57 2.91 16.17 -7.23
N GLU A 58 2.00 15.32 -6.75
CA GLU A 58 1.45 15.39 -5.40
C GLU A 58 1.99 14.33 -4.44
N MET A 59 2.51 13.22 -4.97
CA MET A 59 3.00 12.08 -4.21
C MET A 59 4.47 11.83 -4.53
N PRO A 60 5.34 11.58 -3.53
CA PRO A 60 6.74 11.22 -3.76
C PRO A 60 6.88 9.79 -4.29
N LEU A 61 8.08 9.45 -4.82
CA LEU A 61 8.47 8.08 -5.16
C LEU A 61 8.63 7.22 -3.91
N ASP A 62 9.31 7.77 -2.91
CA ASP A 62 9.54 7.16 -1.60
C ASP A 62 9.10 8.14 -0.53
N LEU A 63 8.47 7.64 0.52
CA LEU A 63 8.02 8.44 1.65
C LEU A 63 8.58 7.87 2.95
N ARG A 64 9.35 8.70 3.68
CA ARG A 64 9.81 8.41 5.03
C ARG A 64 9.13 9.32 6.02
N PHE A 65 8.67 8.76 7.12
CA PHE A 65 8.07 9.51 8.22
C PHE A 65 8.09 8.67 9.49
N GLU A 66 7.79 9.31 10.59
CA GLU A 66 7.57 8.66 11.87
C GLU A 66 6.12 8.85 12.30
N ARG A 67 5.53 7.86 12.93
CA ARG A 67 4.20 7.95 13.53
C ARG A 67 4.17 7.23 14.86
N ALA A 68 3.81 7.95 15.93
CA ALA A 68 3.76 7.43 17.31
C ALA A 68 5.07 6.74 17.75
N GLY A 69 6.24 7.25 17.32
CA GLY A 69 7.56 6.66 17.62
C GLY A 69 7.94 5.46 16.75
N VAL A 70 7.16 5.14 15.70
CA VAL A 70 7.46 4.05 14.75
C VAL A 70 7.97 4.65 13.43
N PRO A 71 9.21 4.35 13.00
CA PRO A 71 9.70 4.76 11.69
C PRO A 71 9.02 3.99 10.57
N VAL A 72 8.64 4.71 9.51
CA VAL A 72 7.95 4.14 8.35
C VAL A 72 8.67 4.54 7.07
N LEU A 73 8.94 3.56 6.22
CA LEU A 73 9.34 3.75 4.83
C LEU A 73 8.26 3.18 3.92
N MET A 74 7.83 3.96 2.93
CA MET A 74 6.87 3.52 1.93
C MET A 74 7.44 3.76 0.53
N THR A 75 7.26 2.79 -0.36
CA THR A 75 7.53 2.89 -1.80
C THR A 75 6.55 1.98 -2.55
N HIS A 76 6.34 2.22 -3.84
CA HIS A 76 5.43 1.34 -4.59
C HIS A 76 6.11 0.03 -4.99
N ILE A 77 7.20 0.08 -5.77
CA ILE A 77 7.90 -1.11 -6.25
C ILE A 77 9.01 -1.47 -5.27
N GLY A 78 8.71 -2.37 -4.32
CA GLY A 78 9.61 -2.68 -3.21
C GLY A 78 10.21 -4.09 -3.24
N GLY A 79 9.49 -5.05 -3.76
CA GLY A 79 9.80 -6.46 -3.56
C GLY A 79 9.41 -6.94 -2.15
N TYR A 80 10.17 -7.84 -1.58
CA TYR A 80 9.91 -8.41 -0.25
C TYR A 80 11.20 -8.97 0.40
N PRO A 81 11.21 -9.28 1.69
CA PRO A 81 12.38 -9.82 2.37
C PRO A 81 13.02 -10.99 1.64
N GLY A 82 14.32 -10.83 1.35
CA GLY A 82 15.10 -11.77 0.56
C GLY A 82 15.06 -11.54 -0.97
N ARG A 83 14.12 -10.74 -1.47
CA ARG A 83 13.96 -10.41 -2.90
C ARG A 83 13.49 -8.97 -3.11
N TYR A 84 14.21 -8.03 -2.52
CA TYR A 84 13.97 -6.61 -2.75
C TYR A 84 14.38 -6.21 -4.16
N GLU A 85 13.63 -5.25 -4.72
CA GLU A 85 14.01 -4.57 -5.93
C GLU A 85 15.40 -3.89 -5.73
N PRO A 86 16.33 -3.90 -6.71
CA PRO A 86 17.72 -3.47 -6.51
C PRO A 86 17.87 -2.07 -5.87
N ARG A 87 17.13 -1.07 -6.38
CA ARG A 87 17.12 0.30 -5.83
C ARG A 87 16.69 0.30 -4.36
N VAL A 88 15.63 -0.44 -4.03
CA VAL A 88 15.06 -0.49 -2.69
C VAL A 88 15.95 -1.26 -1.73
N ARG A 89 16.60 -2.32 -2.20
CA ARG A 89 17.61 -3.03 -1.42
C ARG A 89 18.75 -2.10 -0.97
N ASP A 90 19.23 -1.24 -1.89
CA ASP A 90 20.29 -0.30 -1.57
C ASP A 90 19.79 0.81 -0.63
N LEU A 91 18.55 1.28 -0.80
CA LEU A 91 17.89 2.21 0.10
C LEU A 91 17.74 1.64 1.53
N LEU A 92 17.29 0.38 1.65
CA LEU A 92 17.13 -0.31 2.94
C LEU A 92 18.46 -0.65 3.60
N ARG A 93 19.53 -0.85 2.82
CA ARG A 93 20.89 -1.03 3.39
C ARG A 93 21.47 0.25 3.95
N ALA A 94 21.21 1.38 3.28
CA ALA A 94 21.71 2.67 3.72
C ALA A 94 21.00 3.19 4.96
N ASP A 95 19.68 3.01 5.03
CA ASP A 95 18.84 3.55 6.10
C ASP A 95 17.56 2.71 6.26
N PRO A 96 17.61 1.56 6.96
CA PRO A 96 16.43 0.73 7.20
C PRO A 96 15.48 1.41 8.22
N PRO A 97 14.16 1.20 8.12
CA PRO A 97 13.22 1.64 9.15
C PRO A 97 13.25 0.66 10.35
N THR A 98 14.39 0.59 11.03
CA THR A 98 14.64 -0.35 12.14
C THR A 98 13.59 -0.19 13.24
N ASP A 99 13.08 -1.31 13.76
CA ASP A 99 11.95 -1.40 14.71
C ASP A 99 10.64 -0.79 14.19
N GLY A 100 10.56 -0.55 12.89
CA GLY A 100 9.44 0.09 12.22
C GLY A 100 8.81 -0.73 11.12
N ILE A 101 8.35 -0.04 10.08
CA ILE A 101 7.57 -0.63 8.99
C ILE A 101 8.14 -0.24 7.64
N PHE A 102 8.31 -1.21 6.76
CA PHE A 102 8.49 -1.01 5.32
C PHE A 102 7.23 -1.43 4.58
N ILE A 103 6.61 -0.50 3.83
CA ILE A 103 5.39 -0.74 3.07
C ILE A 103 5.68 -0.67 1.58
N SER A 104 5.20 -1.67 0.83
CA SER A 104 5.25 -1.66 -0.64
C SER A 104 3.94 -2.18 -1.26
N GLY A 105 3.75 -1.94 -2.55
CA GLY A 105 2.61 -2.41 -3.35
C GLY A 105 3.05 -3.23 -4.57
N HIS A 106 2.51 -2.90 -5.74
CA HIS A 106 2.88 -3.34 -7.08
C HIS A 106 2.64 -4.83 -7.39
N SER A 107 3.05 -5.74 -6.53
CA SER A 107 2.88 -7.18 -6.79
C SER A 107 1.43 -7.64 -6.69
N HIS A 108 0.55 -6.83 -6.11
CA HIS A 108 -0.84 -7.15 -5.78
C HIS A 108 -0.98 -8.34 -4.82
N ILE A 109 0.12 -8.81 -4.24
CA ILE A 109 0.16 -9.98 -3.36
C ILE A 109 0.23 -9.51 -1.92
N LEU A 110 -0.80 -9.84 -1.14
CA LEU A 110 -0.78 -9.63 0.31
C LEU A 110 0.43 -10.36 0.93
N LYS A 111 1.26 -9.60 1.63
CA LYS A 111 2.41 -10.16 2.34
C LYS A 111 2.73 -9.33 3.57
N VAL A 112 2.65 -9.94 4.73
CA VAL A 112 3.04 -9.36 6.01
C VAL A 112 4.06 -10.29 6.64
N MET A 113 5.30 -9.83 6.77
CA MET A 113 6.38 -10.67 7.30
C MET A 113 7.52 -9.83 7.87
N PRO A 114 8.19 -10.30 8.96
CA PRO A 114 9.35 -9.61 9.47
C PRO A 114 10.55 -9.73 8.52
N ASP A 115 11.28 -8.64 8.34
CA ASP A 115 12.65 -8.65 7.82
C ASP A 115 13.61 -8.76 9.00
N LYS A 116 14.27 -9.92 9.14
CA LYS A 116 15.18 -10.17 10.25
C LYS A 116 16.52 -9.45 10.10
N VAL A 117 16.89 -9.07 8.89
CA VAL A 117 18.16 -8.39 8.60
C VAL A 117 18.02 -6.89 8.89
N GLY A 118 16.99 -6.26 8.37
CA GLY A 118 16.71 -4.84 8.58
C GLY A 118 15.95 -4.56 9.88
N GLN A 119 15.49 -5.61 10.60
CA GLN A 119 14.76 -5.51 11.87
C GLN A 119 13.49 -4.64 11.77
N PHE A 120 12.69 -4.83 10.73
CA PHE A 120 11.42 -4.14 10.53
C PHE A 120 10.32 -5.10 10.07
N LEU A 121 9.07 -4.66 10.13
CA LEU A 121 7.94 -5.37 9.55
C LEU A 121 7.73 -4.93 8.09
N HIS A 122 7.82 -5.86 7.15
CA HIS A 122 7.41 -5.64 5.77
C HIS A 122 5.92 -5.87 5.62
N ILE A 123 5.22 -4.91 4.99
CA ILE A 123 3.80 -4.99 4.67
C ILE A 123 3.59 -4.68 3.18
N ASN A 124 3.08 -5.64 2.44
CA ASN A 124 2.38 -5.39 1.18
C ASN A 124 0.90 -5.68 1.43
N PRO A 125 0.02 -4.69 1.36
CA PRO A 125 -1.39 -4.88 1.72
C PRO A 125 -2.18 -5.66 0.66
N GLY A 126 -1.54 -6.10 -0.40
CA GLY A 126 -2.22 -6.59 -1.60
C GLY A 126 -2.89 -5.46 -2.36
N ALA A 127 -3.70 -5.77 -3.36
CA ALA A 127 -4.43 -4.77 -4.12
C ALA A 127 -5.88 -4.69 -3.65
N CYS A 128 -6.37 -3.48 -3.38
CA CYS A 128 -7.76 -3.23 -3.03
C CYS A 128 -8.64 -2.82 -4.23
N GLY A 129 -8.03 -2.61 -5.40
CA GLY A 129 -8.73 -2.39 -6.68
C GLY A 129 -9.15 -3.67 -7.38
N ASN A 130 -9.74 -3.49 -8.58
CA ASN A 130 -10.23 -4.62 -9.40
C ASN A 130 -9.16 -5.25 -10.30
N GLU A 131 -7.95 -4.67 -10.34
CA GLU A 131 -6.83 -5.18 -11.13
C GLU A 131 -5.97 -6.18 -10.34
N GLY A 132 -5.32 -7.11 -11.03
CA GLY A 132 -4.33 -8.04 -10.47
C GLY A 132 -4.68 -9.52 -10.57
N TRP A 133 -3.68 -10.34 -10.25
CA TRP A 133 -3.76 -11.80 -10.36
C TRP A 133 -4.48 -12.46 -9.18
N HIS A 134 -4.45 -11.85 -8.00
CA HIS A 134 -5.16 -12.33 -6.83
C HIS A 134 -6.67 -12.20 -6.99
N LYS A 135 -7.40 -13.23 -6.60
CA LYS A 135 -8.86 -13.28 -6.73
C LYS A 135 -9.59 -12.42 -5.69
N VAL A 136 -8.92 -12.04 -4.62
CA VAL A 136 -9.50 -11.31 -3.48
C VAL A 136 -8.85 -9.93 -3.36
N LYS A 137 -9.67 -8.91 -3.16
CA LYS A 137 -9.22 -7.56 -2.81
C LYS A 137 -8.90 -7.52 -1.33
N THR A 138 -7.76 -6.93 -0.97
CA THR A 138 -7.31 -6.86 0.42
C THR A 138 -6.87 -5.47 0.82
N LEU A 139 -6.95 -5.19 2.11
CA LEU A 139 -6.30 -4.08 2.77
C LEU A 139 -5.79 -4.51 4.15
N VAL A 140 -4.92 -3.71 4.73
CA VAL A 140 -4.37 -3.94 6.08
C VAL A 140 -4.63 -2.71 6.92
N ARG A 141 -5.05 -2.90 8.17
CA ARG A 141 -5.09 -1.86 9.20
C ARG A 141 -4.34 -2.31 10.45
N PHE A 142 -3.80 -1.37 11.19
CA PHE A 142 -3.05 -1.62 12.43
C PHE A 142 -3.06 -0.37 13.30
N THR A 143 -2.64 -0.51 14.53
CA THR A 143 -2.44 0.59 15.47
C THR A 143 -0.95 0.83 15.71
N LEU A 144 -0.59 2.10 15.93
CA LEU A 144 0.74 2.52 16.36
C LEU A 144 0.61 3.28 17.66
N GLU A 145 1.31 2.81 18.69
CA GLU A 145 1.26 3.43 20.01
C GLU A 145 2.61 3.24 20.73
N ALA A 146 3.16 4.33 21.24
CA ALA A 146 4.39 4.34 22.04
C ALA A 146 5.53 3.51 21.41
N GLY A 147 5.80 3.68 20.11
CA GLY A 147 6.86 2.98 19.39
C GLY A 147 6.53 1.53 19.04
N ARG A 148 5.28 1.09 19.19
CA ARG A 148 4.87 -0.30 18.96
C ARG A 148 3.81 -0.42 17.88
N ILE A 149 3.89 -1.51 17.13
CA ILE A 149 2.90 -1.90 16.13
C ILE A 149 1.98 -2.93 16.79
N GLY A 150 0.67 -2.68 16.77
CA GLY A 150 -0.32 -3.56 17.36
C GLY A 150 -1.59 -3.68 16.51
N GLY A 151 -2.49 -4.58 16.87
CA GLY A 151 -3.81 -4.69 16.28
C GLY A 151 -3.84 -4.92 14.77
N LEU A 152 -2.78 -5.49 14.16
CA LEU A 152 -2.71 -5.69 12.73
C LEU A 152 -3.80 -6.66 12.27
N GLN A 153 -4.59 -6.20 11.31
CA GLN A 153 -5.69 -6.95 10.71
C GLN A 153 -5.59 -6.92 9.19
N ILE A 154 -5.75 -8.09 8.59
CA ILE A 154 -5.92 -8.25 7.16
C ILE A 154 -7.42 -8.31 6.89
N ILE A 155 -7.91 -7.47 5.98
CA ILE A 155 -9.31 -7.36 5.64
C ILE A 155 -9.51 -7.73 4.18
N GLU A 156 -10.39 -8.69 3.94
CA GLU A 156 -10.82 -9.08 2.61
C GLU A 156 -12.07 -8.29 2.21
N LEU A 157 -11.96 -7.52 1.14
CA LEU A 157 -13.08 -6.72 0.60
C LEU A 157 -14.03 -7.54 -0.28
N GLY A 158 -13.66 -8.79 -0.57
CA GLY A 158 -14.38 -9.72 -1.42
C GLY A 158 -13.69 -9.97 -2.76
N SER A 159 -14.32 -10.78 -3.60
CA SER A 159 -13.78 -11.18 -4.89
C SER A 159 -13.59 -9.98 -5.82
N ARG A 160 -12.53 -10.00 -6.62
CA ARG A 160 -12.42 -9.11 -7.77
C ARG A 160 -13.48 -9.50 -8.78
N GLY A 161 -14.16 -8.51 -9.37
CA GLY A 161 -15.06 -8.76 -10.47
C GLY A 161 -14.34 -9.53 -11.58
N ILE A 162 -14.98 -10.55 -12.13
CA ILE A 162 -14.49 -11.22 -13.34
C ILE A 162 -14.46 -10.14 -14.41
N ARG A 163 -13.28 -9.82 -14.98
CA ARG A 163 -13.26 -9.05 -16.24
C ARG A 163 -14.15 -9.80 -17.22
N ALA A 164 -15.22 -9.16 -17.67
CA ALA A 164 -16.00 -9.68 -18.80
C ALA A 164 -14.99 -9.99 -19.92
N GLY A 165 -14.85 -11.26 -20.25
CA GLY A 165 -13.88 -11.71 -21.22
C GLY A 165 -14.09 -10.93 -22.51
N LYS A 166 -13.01 -10.52 -23.15
CA LYS A 166 -13.04 -10.16 -24.56
C LYS A 166 -13.61 -11.39 -25.28
N GLU A 167 -14.86 -11.34 -25.67
CA GLU A 167 -15.39 -12.29 -26.64
C GLU A 167 -14.44 -12.28 -27.84
N LYS A 168 -13.80 -13.41 -28.07
CA LYS A 168 -13.13 -13.65 -29.32
C LYS A 168 -14.19 -13.66 -30.39
N MET A 169 -14.32 -12.55 -31.13
CA MET A 169 -15.00 -12.59 -32.39
C MET A 169 -14.22 -13.55 -33.30
N SER A 170 -14.82 -14.68 -33.55
CA SER A 170 -14.45 -15.65 -34.61
C SER A 170 -14.86 -15.08 -35.95
#